data_907561c56cf660239393d0056169745e
#
_entry.id   907561c56cf660239393d0056169745e
#
_cell.length_a   1.000
_cell.length_b   1.000
_cell.length_c   1.000
_cell.angle_alpha   90.00
_cell.angle_beta   90.00
_cell.angle_gamma   90.00
#
_symmetry.space_group_name_H-M   'P 1'
#
loop_
_entity.id
_entity.type
_entity.pdbx_description
1 polymer ?
#
loop_
_entity_poly.entity_id
_entity_poly.type
_entity_poly.pdbx_seq_one_letter_code
_entity_poly.pdbx_strand_id
1 'polypeptide(L)'
;MNQCLVSMSHVFFRAICAVFSSKTLRLSLPGLLLVGCVSHPPQSAISDKQEDKWPEHQLADFLSTRCENIWLLSGHDVESNPLFWLRGIDCAQRLAPVEARAQAALLDNSTWQDAFKRGIVLADAKITPVERRANLNRLDTFVMNIPAQVRPVYQLWRDGQTLQLQLSEERSRYSKLQQSTDGELDTLRQQQESLRTQLDTTTRKLENLTDIERQLSSRKYQPGSASATPDSDTPKQEDVKHDEP
;
A
#
# COMPACT_ATOMS: atom_id res chain seq x y z
N MET A 1 -3.60 19.79 5.53
CA MET A 1 -3.83 19.75 4.08
C MET A 1 -4.87 18.72 3.64
N ASN A 2 -5.23 17.73 4.46
CA ASN A 2 -6.20 16.69 4.04
C ASN A 2 -7.70 17.07 4.13
N GLN A 3 -8.06 18.14 4.83
CA GLN A 3 -9.47 18.57 4.89
C GLN A 3 -9.96 19.32 3.64
N CYS A 4 -9.08 19.96 2.89
CA CYS A 4 -9.46 20.64 1.64
C CYS A 4 -9.77 19.69 0.47
N LEU A 5 -9.10 18.53 0.40
CA LEU A 5 -9.32 17.56 -0.69
C LEU A 5 -10.63 16.79 -0.53
N VAL A 6 -11.06 16.51 0.70
CA VAL A 6 -12.34 15.84 0.98
C VAL A 6 -13.51 16.78 0.66
N SER A 7 -13.36 18.09 0.91
CA SER A 7 -14.40 19.07 0.62
C SER A 7 -14.62 19.28 -0.88
N MET A 8 -13.59 19.21 -1.71
CA MET A 8 -13.73 19.33 -3.17
C MET A 8 -14.46 18.13 -3.80
N SER A 9 -14.25 16.92 -3.27
CA SER A 9 -14.93 15.72 -3.77
C SER A 9 -16.45 15.77 -3.54
N HIS A 10 -16.91 16.29 -2.40
CA HIS A 10 -18.33 16.43 -2.10
C HIS A 10 -19.04 17.50 -2.92
N VAL A 11 -18.34 18.56 -3.31
CA VAL A 11 -18.90 19.61 -4.16
C VAL A 11 -19.09 19.12 -5.59
N PHE A 12 -18.14 18.35 -6.13
CA PHE A 12 -18.26 17.75 -7.47
C PHE A 12 -19.38 16.71 -7.55
N PHE A 13 -19.55 15.88 -6.53
CA PHE A 13 -20.61 14.86 -6.50
C PHE A 13 -22.01 15.50 -6.39
N ARG A 14 -22.15 16.61 -5.64
CA ARG A 14 -23.41 17.36 -5.56
C ARG A 14 -23.75 18.07 -6.87
N ALA A 15 -22.76 18.57 -7.60
CA ALA A 15 -22.99 19.22 -8.89
C ALA A 15 -23.49 18.22 -9.95
N ILE A 16 -22.95 16.99 -9.98
CA ILE A 16 -23.36 15.93 -10.91
C ILE A 16 -24.78 15.44 -10.59
N CYS A 17 -25.15 15.27 -9.32
CA CYS A 17 -26.50 14.88 -8.93
C CYS A 17 -27.55 15.99 -9.22
N ALA A 18 -27.17 17.27 -9.14
CA ALA A 18 -28.09 18.40 -9.43
C ALA A 18 -28.44 18.51 -10.93
N VAL A 19 -27.50 18.13 -11.83
CA VAL A 19 -27.73 18.15 -13.28
C VAL A 19 -28.67 17.01 -13.71
N PHE A 20 -28.64 15.86 -13.02
CA PHE A 20 -29.53 14.73 -13.30
C PHE A 20 -30.93 14.87 -12.67
N SER A 21 -31.15 15.82 -11.75
CA SER A 21 -32.43 16.02 -11.06
C SER A 21 -33.31 17.10 -11.66
N SER A 22 -32.90 17.72 -12.76
CA SER A 22 -33.72 18.74 -13.39
C SER A 22 -34.90 18.12 -14.14
N LYS A 23 -36.11 18.51 -13.75
CA LYS A 23 -37.40 18.06 -14.33
C LYS A 23 -37.55 18.31 -15.85
N THR A 24 -36.62 19.06 -16.46
CA THR A 24 -36.60 19.36 -17.89
C THR A 24 -36.10 18.21 -18.77
N LEU A 25 -35.39 17.21 -18.21
CA LEU A 25 -34.89 16.07 -18.99
C LEU A 25 -35.94 14.94 -19.16
N ARG A 26 -37.08 15.02 -18.43
CA ARG A 26 -38.14 13.99 -18.51
C ARG A 26 -39.11 14.19 -19.69
N LEU A 27 -39.08 15.36 -20.38
CA LEU A 27 -39.98 15.66 -21.50
C LEU A 27 -39.40 15.32 -22.88
N SER A 28 -38.12 15.06 -23.00
CA SER A 28 -37.47 14.76 -24.30
C SER A 28 -37.25 13.24 -24.56
N LEU A 29 -37.55 12.36 -23.61
CA LEU A 29 -37.33 10.93 -23.76
C LEU A 29 -38.45 10.10 -24.41
N PRO A 30 -39.72 10.52 -24.45
CA PRO A 30 -40.77 9.71 -25.11
C PRO A 30 -40.74 9.76 -26.63
N GLY A 31 -39.99 10.70 -27.26
CA GLY A 31 -39.92 10.80 -28.71
C GLY A 31 -38.97 9.83 -29.42
N LEU A 32 -38.09 9.15 -28.73
CA LEU A 32 -37.05 8.30 -29.36
C LEU A 32 -37.39 6.78 -29.40
N LEU A 33 -38.53 6.35 -28.84
CA LEU A 33 -38.90 4.95 -28.80
C LEU A 33 -39.90 4.49 -29.89
N LEU A 34 -40.28 5.40 -30.84
CA LEU A 34 -41.27 5.06 -31.88
C LEU A 34 -40.70 4.86 -33.28
N VAL A 35 -39.38 4.76 -33.44
CA VAL A 35 -38.78 4.43 -34.76
C VAL A 35 -38.11 3.10 -34.69
N GLY A 36 -38.87 2.02 -34.73
CA GLY A 36 -38.32 0.71 -34.67
C GLY A 36 -39.22 -0.48 -35.02
N CYS A 37 -40.35 -0.23 -35.68
CA CYS A 37 -41.11 -1.31 -36.29
C CYS A 37 -41.19 -1.10 -37.81
N VAL A 38 -40.08 -1.26 -38.50
CA VAL A 38 -40.13 -1.58 -39.93
C VAL A 38 -40.21 -3.11 -40.02
N SER A 39 -41.43 -3.58 -40.29
CA SER A 39 -41.66 -4.96 -40.70
C SER A 39 -40.91 -5.20 -42.01
N HIS A 40 -39.76 -5.87 -41.91
CA HIS A 40 -39.11 -6.44 -43.07
C HIS A 40 -40.01 -7.60 -43.58
N PRO A 41 -40.29 -7.69 -44.91
CA PRO A 41 -40.88 -8.87 -45.48
C PRO A 41 -39.96 -10.08 -45.21
N PRO A 42 -40.52 -11.32 -45.12
CA PRO A 42 -39.72 -12.49 -44.90
C PRO A 42 -38.81 -12.71 -46.12
N GLN A 43 -37.61 -12.22 -46.03
CA GLN A 43 -36.53 -12.58 -46.90
C GLN A 43 -36.17 -14.01 -46.52
N SER A 44 -36.39 -14.94 -47.44
CA SER A 44 -36.04 -16.35 -47.35
C SER A 44 -34.71 -16.50 -46.63
N ALA A 45 -34.80 -17.09 -45.43
CA ALA A 45 -33.60 -17.43 -44.66
C ALA A 45 -32.77 -18.39 -45.50
N ILE A 46 -31.79 -17.86 -46.19
CA ILE A 46 -30.59 -18.63 -46.44
C ILE A 46 -30.05 -18.86 -45.03
N SER A 47 -30.35 -20.04 -44.51
CA SER A 47 -29.73 -20.57 -43.32
C SER A 47 -28.24 -20.70 -43.65
N ASP A 48 -27.54 -19.58 -43.48
CA ASP A 48 -26.13 -19.64 -43.23
C ASP A 48 -26.01 -20.34 -41.86
N LYS A 49 -25.98 -21.67 -41.91
CA LYS A 49 -25.44 -22.47 -40.84
C LYS A 49 -24.00 -21.97 -40.68
N GLN A 50 -23.85 -20.95 -39.89
CA GLN A 50 -22.59 -20.65 -39.25
C GLN A 50 -22.31 -21.92 -38.44
N GLU A 51 -21.65 -22.89 -39.10
CA GLU A 51 -21.05 -24.00 -38.38
C GLU A 51 -20.13 -23.36 -37.36
N ASP A 52 -20.61 -23.38 -36.11
CA ASP A 52 -19.75 -23.05 -34.98
C ASP A 52 -18.55 -23.97 -35.12
N LYS A 53 -17.45 -23.43 -35.67
CA LYS A 53 -16.19 -24.15 -35.82
C LYS A 53 -15.59 -24.37 -34.46
N TRP A 54 -16.16 -25.30 -33.72
CA TRP A 54 -15.58 -25.81 -32.50
C TRP A 54 -14.24 -26.44 -32.81
N PRO A 55 -13.23 -26.25 -31.96
CA PRO A 55 -11.93 -26.91 -32.13
C PRO A 55 -12.13 -28.42 -32.22
N GLU A 56 -11.44 -29.06 -33.16
CA GLU A 56 -11.49 -30.53 -33.32
C GLU A 56 -11.01 -31.26 -32.05
N HIS A 57 -10.12 -30.64 -31.29
CA HIS A 57 -9.59 -31.19 -30.06
C HIS A 57 -10.16 -30.44 -28.87
N GLN A 58 -10.86 -31.14 -28.01
CA GLN A 58 -11.35 -30.66 -26.73
C GLN A 58 -10.43 -31.16 -25.62
N LEU A 59 -10.11 -30.26 -24.68
CA LEU A 59 -9.34 -30.62 -23.48
C LEU A 59 -10.25 -31.29 -22.46
N ALA A 60 -9.73 -32.28 -21.72
CA ALA A 60 -10.45 -32.88 -20.61
C ALA A 60 -10.81 -31.82 -19.55
N ASP A 61 -12.07 -31.84 -19.10
CA ASP A 61 -12.58 -30.95 -18.08
C ASP A 61 -12.27 -31.47 -16.66
N PHE A 62 -11.60 -30.66 -15.85
CA PHE A 62 -11.26 -30.97 -14.46
C PHE A 62 -12.18 -30.28 -13.44
N LEU A 63 -13.20 -29.54 -13.85
CA LEU A 63 -14.10 -28.81 -12.95
C LEU A 63 -14.85 -29.73 -11.98
N SER A 64 -15.20 -30.92 -12.41
CA SER A 64 -15.86 -31.94 -11.58
C SER A 64 -14.90 -32.62 -10.59
N THR A 65 -13.60 -32.46 -10.75
CA THR A 65 -12.60 -33.07 -9.85
C THR A 65 -12.67 -32.44 -8.47
N ARG A 66 -12.79 -33.25 -7.42
CA ARG A 66 -12.78 -32.78 -6.04
C ARG A 66 -11.40 -32.26 -5.68
N CYS A 67 -11.35 -31.17 -4.88
CA CYS A 67 -10.08 -30.52 -4.53
C CYS A 67 -9.12 -31.42 -3.76
N GLU A 68 -9.63 -32.39 -2.97
CA GLU A 68 -8.79 -33.35 -2.27
C GLU A 68 -8.01 -34.27 -3.24
N ASN A 69 -8.55 -34.47 -4.44
CA ASN A 69 -8.01 -35.40 -5.41
C ASN A 69 -7.20 -34.74 -6.52
N ILE A 70 -7.31 -33.42 -6.71
CA ILE A 70 -6.70 -32.74 -7.86
C ILE A 70 -5.18 -32.98 -7.94
N TRP A 71 -4.49 -32.94 -6.81
CA TRP A 71 -3.04 -33.11 -6.76
C TRP A 71 -2.58 -34.58 -6.76
N LEU A 72 -3.51 -35.53 -6.67
CA LEU A 72 -3.23 -36.95 -6.84
C LEU A 72 -3.15 -37.36 -8.31
N LEU A 73 -3.69 -36.53 -9.19
CA LEU A 73 -3.64 -36.74 -10.62
C LEU A 73 -2.25 -36.36 -11.15
N SER A 74 -1.67 -37.24 -11.98
CA SER A 74 -0.35 -37.03 -12.58
C SER A 74 -0.28 -37.67 -13.96
N GLY A 75 0.78 -37.37 -14.67
CA GLY A 75 1.02 -37.89 -16.02
C GLY A 75 0.94 -36.81 -17.07
N HIS A 76 1.54 -37.10 -18.22
CA HIS A 76 1.72 -36.10 -19.29
C HIS A 76 0.42 -35.46 -19.76
N ASP A 77 -0.64 -36.23 -19.97
CA ASP A 77 -1.92 -35.74 -20.48
C ASP A 77 -2.63 -34.83 -19.47
N VAL A 78 -2.48 -35.11 -18.17
CA VAL A 78 -3.02 -34.27 -17.10
C VAL A 78 -2.21 -32.98 -16.96
N GLU A 79 -0.90 -33.11 -16.85
CA GLU A 79 0.02 -32.00 -16.55
C GLU A 79 0.21 -31.05 -17.74
N SER A 80 -0.04 -31.51 -18.98
CA SER A 80 -0.07 -30.65 -20.17
C SER A 80 -1.42 -29.95 -20.40
N ASN A 81 -2.45 -30.28 -19.61
CA ASN A 81 -3.77 -29.68 -19.74
C ASN A 81 -3.88 -28.39 -18.90
N PRO A 82 -4.12 -27.21 -19.50
CA PRO A 82 -4.25 -25.95 -18.76
C PRO A 82 -5.44 -25.94 -17.78
N LEU A 83 -6.52 -26.69 -18.06
CA LEU A 83 -7.71 -26.77 -17.17
C LEU A 83 -7.41 -27.48 -15.86
N PHE A 84 -6.47 -28.44 -15.86
CA PHE A 84 -5.95 -29.06 -14.64
C PHE A 84 -5.32 -28.02 -13.71
N TRP A 85 -4.45 -27.17 -14.25
CA TRP A 85 -3.77 -26.13 -13.48
C TRP A 85 -4.72 -25.04 -12.99
N LEU A 86 -5.70 -24.63 -13.82
CA LEU A 86 -6.75 -23.69 -13.40
C LEU A 86 -7.58 -24.26 -12.25
N ARG A 87 -7.94 -25.55 -12.32
CA ARG A 87 -8.64 -26.20 -11.20
C ARG A 87 -7.76 -26.29 -9.96
N GLY A 88 -6.48 -26.58 -10.11
CA GLY A 88 -5.52 -26.58 -9.02
C GLY A 88 -5.39 -25.22 -8.33
N ILE A 89 -5.37 -24.13 -9.11
CA ILE A 89 -5.38 -22.76 -8.58
C ILE A 89 -6.66 -22.48 -7.79
N ASP A 90 -7.83 -22.79 -8.33
CA ASP A 90 -9.13 -22.63 -7.64
C ASP A 90 -9.15 -23.41 -6.32
N CYS A 91 -8.69 -24.66 -6.33
CA CYS A 91 -8.63 -25.47 -5.11
C CYS A 91 -7.66 -24.94 -4.06
N ALA A 92 -6.49 -24.47 -4.48
CA ALA A 92 -5.48 -23.93 -3.56
C ALA A 92 -5.95 -22.66 -2.84
N GLN A 93 -6.75 -21.82 -3.49
CA GLN A 93 -7.31 -20.61 -2.87
C GLN A 93 -8.27 -20.90 -1.70
N ARG A 94 -8.77 -22.12 -1.60
CA ARG A 94 -9.68 -22.56 -0.54
C ARG A 94 -8.97 -23.19 0.65
N LEU A 95 -7.65 -23.41 0.57
CA LEU A 95 -6.87 -24.00 1.64
C LEU A 95 -6.62 -23.01 2.77
N ALA A 96 -6.67 -23.49 4.00
CA ALA A 96 -6.17 -22.71 5.12
C ALA A 96 -4.65 -22.54 5.01
N PRO A 97 -4.08 -21.39 5.43
CA PRO A 97 -2.64 -21.13 5.28
C PRO A 97 -1.72 -22.20 5.90
N VAL A 98 -2.12 -22.80 7.00
CA VAL A 98 -1.35 -23.87 7.67
C VAL A 98 -1.35 -25.15 6.82
N GLU A 99 -2.50 -25.50 6.29
CA GLU A 99 -2.67 -26.67 5.42
C GLU A 99 -1.92 -26.49 4.11
N ALA A 100 -2.02 -25.32 3.48
CA ALA A 100 -1.26 -24.99 2.28
C ALA A 100 0.26 -25.11 2.49
N ARG A 101 0.78 -24.64 3.63
CA ARG A 101 2.20 -24.80 3.97
C ARG A 101 2.57 -26.27 4.18
N ALA A 102 1.73 -27.06 4.82
CA ALA A 102 1.95 -28.49 5.02
C ALA A 102 1.99 -29.24 3.67
N GLN A 103 1.03 -28.95 2.77
CA GLN A 103 1.03 -29.55 1.42
C GLN A 103 2.27 -29.13 0.62
N ALA A 104 2.66 -27.85 0.66
CA ALA A 104 3.85 -27.38 -0.03
C ALA A 104 5.14 -28.01 0.46
N ALA A 105 5.22 -28.41 1.72
CA ALA A 105 6.39 -29.09 2.30
C ALA A 105 6.59 -30.51 1.73
N LEU A 106 5.55 -31.14 1.20
CA LEU A 106 5.61 -32.46 0.58
C LEU A 106 6.12 -32.43 -0.87
N LEU A 107 6.19 -31.24 -1.49
CA LEU A 107 6.62 -31.08 -2.88
C LEU A 107 8.12 -30.76 -2.92
N ASP A 108 8.88 -31.57 -3.65
CA ASP A 108 10.34 -31.50 -3.61
C ASP A 108 10.92 -30.36 -4.47
N ASN A 109 10.14 -29.73 -5.31
CA ASN A 109 10.55 -28.56 -6.10
C ASN A 109 11.68 -28.86 -7.12
N SER A 110 11.87 -30.14 -7.50
CA SER A 110 12.91 -30.58 -8.44
C SER A 110 12.46 -30.50 -9.89
N THR A 111 11.15 -30.62 -10.14
CA THR A 111 10.54 -30.57 -11.44
C THR A 111 9.74 -29.28 -11.62
N TRP A 112 9.43 -28.90 -12.88
CA TRP A 112 8.58 -27.74 -13.12
C TRP A 112 7.16 -27.96 -12.57
N GLN A 113 6.65 -29.19 -12.61
CA GLN A 113 5.34 -29.55 -12.08
C GLN A 113 5.28 -29.33 -10.56
N ASP A 114 6.22 -29.87 -9.82
CA ASP A 114 6.26 -29.73 -8.37
C ASP A 114 6.52 -28.28 -7.95
N ALA A 115 7.40 -27.59 -8.67
CA ALA A 115 7.65 -26.18 -8.43
C ALA A 115 6.39 -25.33 -8.66
N PHE A 116 5.64 -25.61 -9.73
CA PHE A 116 4.42 -24.89 -10.02
C PHE A 116 3.28 -25.25 -9.04
N LYS A 117 3.06 -26.55 -8.73
CA LYS A 117 2.12 -26.98 -7.69
C LYS A 117 2.45 -26.29 -6.35
N ARG A 118 3.72 -26.32 -5.94
CA ARG A 118 4.18 -25.65 -4.71
C ARG A 118 3.91 -24.15 -4.74
N GLY A 119 4.21 -23.48 -5.85
CA GLY A 119 3.93 -22.06 -6.03
C GLY A 119 2.45 -21.74 -5.90
N ILE A 120 1.57 -22.51 -6.55
CA ILE A 120 0.12 -22.36 -6.50
C ILE A 120 -0.40 -22.54 -5.06
N VAL A 121 0.01 -23.60 -4.39
CA VAL A 121 -0.43 -23.90 -3.01
C VAL A 121 0.02 -22.84 -2.02
N LEU A 122 1.22 -22.26 -2.21
CA LEU A 122 1.75 -21.22 -1.34
C LEU A 122 1.20 -19.81 -1.67
N ALA A 123 0.58 -19.60 -2.82
CA ALA A 123 0.18 -18.27 -3.28
C ALA A 123 -0.60 -17.46 -2.24
N ASP A 124 -1.56 -18.10 -1.56
CA ASP A 124 -2.45 -17.50 -0.57
C ASP A 124 -2.15 -17.96 0.88
N ALA A 125 -1.03 -18.67 1.11
CA ALA A 125 -0.60 -19.19 2.41
C ALA A 125 0.03 -18.14 3.35
N LYS A 126 -0.22 -16.84 3.13
CA LYS A 126 0.39 -15.72 3.88
C LYS A 126 1.92 -15.80 3.91
N ILE A 127 2.52 -16.14 2.77
CA ILE A 127 3.98 -16.17 2.63
C ILE A 127 4.55 -14.75 2.63
N THR A 128 5.79 -14.64 3.11
CA THR A 128 6.52 -13.37 3.09
C THR A 128 6.91 -12.96 1.66
N PRO A 129 7.21 -11.66 1.42
CA PRO A 129 7.75 -11.21 0.13
C PRO A 129 9.03 -11.94 -0.29
N VAL A 130 9.87 -12.32 0.67
CA VAL A 130 11.10 -13.07 0.42
C VAL A 130 10.79 -14.49 -0.07
N GLU A 131 9.86 -15.19 0.58
CA GLU A 131 9.41 -16.52 0.16
C GLU A 131 8.75 -16.47 -1.22
N ARG A 132 7.91 -15.47 -1.48
CA ARG A 132 7.27 -15.29 -2.80
C ARG A 132 8.31 -15.07 -3.90
N ARG A 133 9.29 -14.22 -3.67
CA ARG A 133 10.40 -14.00 -4.61
C ARG A 133 11.20 -15.27 -4.86
N ALA A 134 11.51 -16.04 -3.81
CA ALA A 134 12.23 -17.29 -3.93
C ALA A 134 11.47 -18.31 -4.78
N ASN A 135 10.15 -18.45 -4.57
CA ASN A 135 9.29 -19.32 -5.38
C ASN A 135 9.24 -18.90 -6.85
N LEU A 136 9.09 -17.59 -7.12
CA LEU A 136 9.09 -17.06 -8.49
C LEU A 136 10.43 -17.32 -9.19
N ASN A 137 11.55 -17.02 -8.53
CA ASN A 137 12.89 -17.25 -9.07
C ASN A 137 13.12 -18.74 -9.37
N ARG A 138 12.65 -19.63 -8.50
CA ARG A 138 12.73 -21.07 -8.73
C ARG A 138 11.95 -21.50 -9.96
N LEU A 139 10.71 -21.01 -10.11
CA LEU A 139 9.86 -21.29 -11.27
C LEU A 139 10.45 -20.76 -12.57
N ASP A 140 11.10 -19.61 -12.52
CA ASP A 140 11.75 -19.00 -13.69
C ASP A 140 12.86 -19.90 -14.26
N THR A 141 13.47 -20.74 -13.45
CA THR A 141 14.47 -21.73 -13.96
C THR A 141 13.86 -22.83 -14.81
N PHE A 142 12.54 -23.02 -14.74
CA PHE A 142 11.81 -24.08 -15.46
C PHE A 142 10.98 -23.57 -16.65
N VAL A 143 10.97 -22.28 -16.95
CA VAL A 143 10.09 -21.68 -17.97
C VAL A 143 10.17 -22.42 -19.31
N MET A 144 11.37 -22.84 -19.72
CA MET A 144 11.59 -23.57 -20.98
C MET A 144 11.03 -25.00 -20.98
N ASN A 145 10.80 -25.57 -19.81
CA ASN A 145 10.28 -26.93 -19.63
C ASN A 145 8.74 -26.96 -19.60
N ILE A 146 8.09 -25.81 -19.43
CA ILE A 146 6.62 -25.73 -19.33
C ILE A 146 6.03 -25.96 -20.72
N PRO A 147 5.06 -26.93 -20.87
CA PRO A 147 4.38 -27.19 -22.14
C PRO A 147 3.70 -25.94 -22.71
N ALA A 148 3.69 -25.80 -24.01
CA ALA A 148 3.13 -24.63 -24.69
C ALA A 148 1.67 -24.36 -24.31
N GLN A 149 0.87 -25.42 -24.10
CA GLN A 149 -0.54 -25.33 -23.71
C GLN A 149 -0.73 -24.78 -22.28
N VAL A 150 0.20 -25.06 -21.37
CA VAL A 150 0.16 -24.62 -19.96
C VAL A 150 0.74 -23.23 -19.78
N ARG A 151 1.63 -22.82 -20.66
CA ARG A 151 2.38 -21.55 -20.58
C ARG A 151 1.50 -20.32 -20.37
N PRO A 152 0.35 -20.14 -21.05
CA PRO A 152 -0.53 -18.99 -20.79
C PRO A 152 -1.06 -18.92 -19.35
N VAL A 153 -1.46 -20.06 -18.78
CA VAL A 153 -1.95 -20.15 -17.39
C VAL A 153 -0.82 -19.83 -16.42
N TYR A 154 0.35 -20.40 -16.65
CA TYR A 154 1.54 -20.12 -15.86
C TYR A 154 1.90 -18.62 -15.87
N GLN A 155 1.92 -18.00 -17.06
CA GLN A 155 2.25 -16.57 -17.19
C GLN A 155 1.25 -15.69 -16.44
N LEU A 156 -0.06 -15.92 -16.64
CA LEU A 156 -1.10 -15.16 -15.95
C LEU A 156 -0.97 -15.28 -14.42
N TRP A 157 -0.76 -16.51 -13.92
CA TRP A 157 -0.57 -16.76 -12.49
C TRP A 157 0.71 -16.07 -11.98
N ARG A 158 1.84 -16.21 -12.70
CA ARG A 158 3.12 -15.61 -12.36
C ARG A 158 3.05 -14.08 -12.29
N ASP A 159 2.39 -13.47 -13.27
CA ASP A 159 2.22 -12.01 -13.29
C ASP A 159 1.39 -11.53 -12.09
N GLY A 160 0.34 -12.26 -11.74
CA GLY A 160 -0.42 -12.01 -10.52
C GLY A 160 0.44 -12.09 -9.25
N GLN A 161 1.31 -13.10 -9.14
CA GLN A 161 2.24 -13.23 -8.00
C GLN A 161 3.28 -12.11 -7.98
N THR A 162 3.76 -11.69 -9.13
CA THR A 162 4.71 -10.58 -9.27
C THR A 162 4.07 -9.25 -8.82
N LEU A 163 2.84 -8.99 -9.23
CA LEU A 163 2.08 -7.80 -8.79
C LEU A 163 1.84 -7.80 -7.28
N GLN A 164 1.51 -8.95 -6.69
CA GLN A 164 1.36 -9.06 -5.23
C GLN A 164 2.69 -8.79 -4.50
N LEU A 165 3.81 -9.27 -5.04
CA LEU A 165 5.14 -8.99 -4.50
C LEU A 165 5.43 -7.48 -4.55
N GLN A 166 5.26 -6.84 -5.70
CA GLN A 166 5.45 -5.40 -5.87
C GLN A 166 4.57 -4.59 -4.91
N LEU A 167 3.28 -4.94 -4.81
CA LEU A 167 2.36 -4.27 -3.88
C LEU A 167 2.82 -4.37 -2.42
N SER A 168 3.32 -5.53 -2.01
CA SER A 168 3.81 -5.73 -0.64
C SER A 168 5.09 -4.92 -0.37
N GLU A 169 5.96 -4.81 -1.35
CA GLU A 169 7.18 -4.00 -1.28
C GLU A 169 6.88 -2.50 -1.21
N GLU A 170 5.96 -2.02 -2.05
CA GLU A 170 5.53 -0.62 -2.01
C GLU A 170 4.85 -0.25 -0.68
N ARG A 171 4.00 -1.13 -0.14
CA ARG A 171 3.40 -0.93 1.19
C ARG A 171 4.48 -0.83 2.28
N SER A 172 5.51 -1.67 2.22
CA SER A 172 6.63 -1.61 3.16
C SER A 172 7.44 -0.31 3.02
N ARG A 173 7.71 0.13 1.80
CA ARG A 173 8.38 1.43 1.53
C ARG A 173 7.57 2.59 2.08
N TYR A 174 6.27 2.60 1.80
CA TYR A 174 5.37 3.66 2.27
C TYR A 174 5.32 3.73 3.80
N SER A 175 5.22 2.57 4.47
CA SER A 175 5.25 2.50 5.94
C SER A 175 6.55 3.04 6.53
N LYS A 176 7.70 2.71 5.93
CA LYS A 176 9.01 3.25 6.36
C LYS A 176 9.10 4.76 6.16
N LEU A 177 8.63 5.25 5.01
CA LEU A 177 8.60 6.69 4.74
C LEU A 177 7.72 7.43 5.75
N GLN A 178 6.55 6.89 6.07
CA GLN A 178 5.67 7.47 7.08
C GLN A 178 6.34 7.53 8.45
N GLN A 179 6.98 6.44 8.90
CA GLN A 179 7.72 6.41 10.16
C GLN A 179 8.86 7.42 10.20
N SER A 180 9.61 7.57 9.10
CA SER A 180 10.67 8.59 8.99
C SER A 180 10.10 10.00 9.11
N THR A 181 9.03 10.31 8.37
CA THR A 181 8.38 11.61 8.40
C THR A 181 7.82 11.95 9.78
N ASP A 182 7.19 10.98 10.45
CA ASP A 182 6.68 11.18 11.81
C ASP A 182 7.82 11.49 12.80
N GLY A 183 8.96 10.78 12.69
CA GLY A 183 10.14 11.04 13.48
C GLY A 183 10.77 12.44 13.23
N GLU A 184 10.81 12.88 11.97
CA GLU A 184 11.26 14.22 11.60
C GLU A 184 10.34 15.32 12.18
N LEU A 185 9.02 15.11 12.10
CA LEU A 185 8.04 16.03 12.68
C LEU A 185 8.20 16.16 14.20
N ASP A 186 8.42 15.06 14.90
CA ASP A 186 8.65 15.09 16.35
C ASP A 186 9.95 15.80 16.70
N THR A 187 11.00 15.58 15.94
CA THR A 187 12.27 16.30 16.10
C THR A 187 12.08 17.82 15.91
N LEU A 188 11.37 18.24 14.87
CA LEU A 188 11.08 19.66 14.61
C LEU A 188 10.22 20.28 15.72
N ARG A 189 9.26 19.56 16.28
CA ARG A 189 8.46 20.03 17.41
C ARG A 189 9.33 20.27 18.65
N GLN A 190 10.22 19.34 18.95
CA GLN A 190 11.17 19.49 20.07
C GLN A 190 12.10 20.69 19.87
N GLN A 191 12.63 20.89 18.67
CA GLN A 191 13.45 22.07 18.34
C GLN A 191 12.66 23.37 18.48
N GLN A 192 11.41 23.40 18.01
CA GLN A 192 10.54 24.56 18.15
C GLN A 192 10.31 24.92 19.63
N GLU A 193 10.04 23.93 20.48
CA GLU A 193 9.83 24.16 21.91
C GLU A 193 11.11 24.65 22.60
N SER A 194 12.27 24.07 22.27
CA SER A 194 13.57 24.52 22.75
C SER A 194 13.84 25.98 22.38
N LEU A 195 13.60 26.35 21.12
CA LEU A 195 13.80 27.75 20.66
C LEU A 195 12.84 28.72 21.36
N ARG A 196 11.58 28.34 21.59
CA ARG A 196 10.63 29.15 22.37
C ARG A 196 11.15 29.42 23.80
N THR A 197 11.62 28.37 24.46
CA THR A 197 12.19 28.49 25.82
C THR A 197 13.42 29.39 25.83
N GLN A 198 14.28 29.29 24.83
CA GLN A 198 15.45 30.17 24.68
C GLN A 198 15.04 31.65 24.47
N LEU A 199 14.04 31.89 23.60
CA LEU A 199 13.49 33.23 23.39
C LEU A 199 12.90 33.82 24.66
N ASP A 200 12.08 33.07 25.39
CA ASP A 200 11.49 33.51 26.65
C ASP A 200 12.60 33.86 27.67
N THR A 201 13.61 33.01 27.81
CA THR A 201 14.76 33.24 28.69
C THR A 201 15.55 34.49 28.30
N THR A 202 15.81 34.72 27.00
CA THR A 202 16.54 35.89 26.54
C THR A 202 15.72 37.15 26.68
N THR A 203 14.41 37.10 26.44
CA THR A 203 13.50 38.22 26.66
C THR A 203 13.49 38.66 28.13
N ARG A 204 13.38 37.73 29.07
CA ARG A 204 13.44 38.03 30.49
C ARG A 204 14.79 38.62 30.92
N LYS A 205 15.91 38.14 30.35
CA LYS A 205 17.24 38.74 30.61
C LYS A 205 17.32 40.18 30.11
N LEU A 206 16.78 40.47 28.92
CA LEU A 206 16.74 41.82 28.37
C LEU A 206 15.86 42.74 29.21
N GLU A 207 14.69 42.31 29.67
CA GLU A 207 13.82 43.06 30.59
C GLU A 207 14.54 43.40 31.88
N ASN A 208 15.20 42.42 32.51
CA ASN A 208 15.99 42.64 33.73
C ASN A 208 17.12 43.65 33.51
N LEU A 209 17.84 43.56 32.38
CA LEU A 209 18.92 44.53 32.06
C LEU A 209 18.36 45.93 31.84
N THR A 210 17.23 46.08 31.20
CA THR A 210 16.54 47.36 31.00
C THR A 210 16.09 47.97 32.32
N ASP A 211 15.59 47.14 33.26
CA ASP A 211 15.23 47.62 34.60
C ASP A 211 16.44 48.05 35.42
N ILE A 212 17.55 47.31 35.36
CA ILE A 212 18.82 47.71 36.01
C ILE A 212 19.32 49.05 35.41
N GLU A 213 19.32 49.21 34.11
CA GLU A 213 19.71 50.46 33.45
C GLU A 213 18.85 51.62 33.92
N ARG A 214 17.53 51.45 33.99
CA ARG A 214 16.59 52.46 34.49
C ARG A 214 16.89 52.84 35.94
N GLN A 215 17.16 51.86 36.79
CA GLN A 215 17.52 52.11 38.19
C GLN A 215 18.86 52.88 38.34
N LEU A 216 19.87 52.53 37.55
CA LEU A 216 21.15 53.20 37.55
C LEU A 216 21.02 54.64 37.03
N SER A 217 20.25 54.86 35.97
CA SER A 217 19.97 56.16 35.40
C SER A 217 19.23 57.06 36.42
N SER A 218 18.25 56.52 37.15
CA SER A 218 17.51 57.27 38.18
C SER A 218 18.42 57.69 39.40
N ARG A 219 19.38 56.84 39.79
CA ARG A 219 20.35 57.16 40.83
C ARG A 219 21.31 58.28 40.40
N LYS A 220 21.69 58.34 39.13
CA LYS A 220 22.60 59.37 38.61
C LYS A 220 21.94 60.76 38.58
N TYR A 221 20.63 60.85 38.59
CA TYR A 221 19.88 62.12 38.62
C TYR A 221 19.42 62.55 40.01
N GLN A 222 19.82 61.86 41.12
CA GLN A 222 19.61 62.34 42.48
C GLN A 222 20.89 63.07 42.94
N PRO A 223 20.93 64.42 42.92
CA PRO A 223 22.06 65.15 43.47
C PRO A 223 21.90 65.29 45.01
N GLY A 224 22.76 64.61 45.75
CA GLY A 224 23.02 64.99 47.13
C GLY A 224 22.37 64.13 48.22
N SER A 225 23.15 63.20 48.73
CA SER A 225 23.40 63.07 50.14
C SER A 225 24.74 62.34 50.34
N ALA A 226 25.79 63.11 50.50
CA ALA A 226 27.04 62.63 51.06
C ALA A 226 26.85 62.42 52.56
N SER A 227 27.22 61.26 53.05
CA SER A 227 27.92 61.04 54.31
C SER A 227 27.71 59.61 54.79
N ALA A 228 28.72 58.81 54.82
CA ALA A 228 29.34 58.30 56.04
C ALA A 228 30.17 57.04 55.74
N THR A 229 31.45 57.24 55.94
CA THR A 229 32.52 56.38 56.50
C THR A 229 32.62 54.88 56.20
N PRO A 230 33.81 54.42 55.87
CA PRO A 230 34.11 53.04 55.53
C PRO A 230 34.30 52.19 56.78
N ASP A 231 33.70 51.03 56.82
CA ASP A 231 34.18 49.99 57.72
C ASP A 231 34.59 48.77 56.92
N SER A 232 35.80 48.36 57.27
CA SER A 232 36.58 47.28 56.73
C SER A 232 35.95 45.95 57.11
N ASP A 233 35.63 45.11 56.15
CA ASP A 233 35.72 43.69 56.38
C ASP A 233 36.07 42.91 55.13
N THR A 234 37.06 42.06 55.27
CA THR A 234 37.82 41.25 54.35
C THR A 234 36.90 40.08 53.82
N PRO A 235 36.83 39.84 52.55
CA PRO A 235 36.18 38.64 52.07
C PRO A 235 37.13 37.43 52.11
N LYS A 236 36.69 36.39 52.81
CA LYS A 236 37.28 35.09 52.84
C LYS A 236 37.10 34.45 51.42
N GLN A 237 38.20 34.02 50.87
CA GLN A 237 38.33 33.21 49.71
C GLN A 237 37.73 31.80 50.01
N GLU A 238 36.75 31.38 49.31
CA GLU A 238 36.34 29.95 49.23
C GLU A 238 36.72 29.38 47.88
N ASP A 239 37.53 28.35 47.96
CA ASP A 239 38.06 27.55 46.88
C ASP A 239 36.97 26.89 46.04
N VAL A 240 36.99 27.16 44.75
CA VAL A 240 36.23 26.41 43.76
C VAL A 240 37.02 25.19 43.34
N LYS A 241 36.58 24.02 43.78
CA LYS A 241 37.08 22.72 43.34
C LYS A 241 36.56 22.43 41.96
N HIS A 242 37.45 22.31 41.01
CA HIS A 242 37.25 21.74 39.68
C HIS A 242 37.17 20.23 39.81
N ASP A 243 36.12 19.63 39.31
CA ASP A 243 36.10 18.22 38.93
C ASP A 243 35.48 18.09 37.53
N GLU A 244 36.35 17.81 36.56
CA GLU A 244 36.04 17.06 35.32
C GLU A 244 36.32 15.57 35.61
N PRO A 245 35.76 14.65 34.86
CA PRO A 245 35.75 14.51 33.39
C PRO A 245 34.38 14.43 32.72
#